data_cdedfcf49af311df27bc481b0946428a
#
_entry.id   cdedfcf49af311df27bc481b0946428a
#
_cell.length_a   1.000
_cell.length_b   1.000
_cell.length_c   1.000
_cell.angle_alpha   90.00
_cell.angle_beta   90.00
_cell.angle_gamma   90.00
#
_symmetry.space_group_name_H-M   'P 1'
#
loop_
_entity.id
_entity.type
_entity.pdbx_description
1 polymer ?
#
loop_
_entity_poly.entity_id
_entity_poly.type
_entity_poly.pdbx_seq_one_letter_code
_entity_poly.pdbx_strand_id
1 'polypeptide(L)'
;MTAVSEHAAPPAPAEPAAGASDDVYVIQRITPLAAREANRAALSRLLSMVGVDHFAVRGDDDHGTVVAVAEDARPRVLDVLRRGLGQFPGLLSVIDPDAPRPAKPLSTREAAAWREVPGARVLQVSWTRADPDRHLVLGHEYGCAIEFWKREGDHLVAPRANRVAWSVRADGPGVRGAARLFSRYVSDWTPADQAPPLLTRPEFLVPCADDIDFPVDAVYTWVDGNDPAWQERKATAKGEVYHAESASDARFISRDELRYSVRSLHLFAPWVRNVYVVTDDQTPAWLRDDLADVPGLRIATHREIFRDQGDLPVFNSHAIESQLHRIEGLAEHFLYFNDDMFMGRPVAPHAFYTPTGVARYFPSRNRIPQGPVVPTDSPVDAACKNNRALLKERFGRVITQPMEHIPYPLRRSAMEEAERDFPEAWARTSGSRFRAMTDISPTSSFVLYYAALTGRGQPGSMPFTYLQLSVPDLADRLGRLLDGRDKDSFCLNDAFSTPEDIEAQQELLDGFLNAYFPTPSPYER
;
A
#
# COMPACT_ATOMS: atom_id res chain seq x y z
N MET A 1 15.10 19.12 -35.60
CA MET A 1 14.46 17.85 -36.02
C MET A 1 15.06 16.76 -35.11
N THR A 2 14.49 16.54 -33.96
CA THR A 2 14.90 15.53 -32.99
C THR A 2 13.95 14.35 -33.17
N ALA A 3 14.51 13.18 -33.47
CA ALA A 3 13.78 11.93 -33.70
C ALA A 3 13.02 11.53 -32.43
N VAL A 4 11.72 11.39 -32.56
CA VAL A 4 10.86 10.81 -31.55
C VAL A 4 11.13 9.31 -31.57
N SER A 5 11.73 8.79 -30.49
CA SER A 5 11.90 7.36 -30.25
C SER A 5 10.52 6.70 -30.21
N GLU A 6 10.26 5.80 -31.14
CA GLU A 6 9.11 4.90 -31.10
C GLU A 6 9.20 4.03 -29.84
N HIS A 7 8.38 4.33 -28.86
CA HIS A 7 8.21 3.47 -27.71
C HIS A 7 7.56 2.17 -28.19
N ALA A 8 8.26 1.07 -28.03
CA ALA A 8 7.77 -0.28 -28.29
C ALA A 8 6.44 -0.50 -27.55
N ALA A 9 5.42 -0.95 -28.27
CA ALA A 9 4.13 -1.30 -27.69
C ALA A 9 4.33 -2.39 -26.61
N PRO A 10 3.63 -2.32 -25.46
CA PRO A 10 3.69 -3.39 -24.47
C PRO A 10 3.34 -4.73 -25.15
N PRO A 11 3.99 -5.84 -24.76
CA PRO A 11 3.78 -7.14 -25.38
C PRO A 11 2.30 -7.54 -25.31
N ALA A 12 1.85 -8.26 -26.32
CA ALA A 12 0.55 -8.94 -26.28
C ALA A 12 0.46 -9.81 -25.02
N PRO A 13 -0.76 -10.06 -24.45
CA PRO A 13 -0.87 -10.98 -23.33
C PRO A 13 -0.17 -12.29 -23.69
N ALA A 14 0.69 -12.79 -22.77
CA ALA A 14 1.38 -14.04 -22.98
C ALA A 14 0.36 -15.15 -23.30
N GLU A 15 0.69 -16.05 -24.24
CA GLU A 15 -0.19 -17.17 -24.55
C GLU A 15 -0.42 -18.02 -23.28
N PRO A 16 -1.67 -18.51 -23.05
CA PRO A 16 -1.95 -19.37 -21.91
C PRO A 16 -1.06 -20.61 -21.95
N ALA A 17 -0.45 -20.97 -20.82
CA ALA A 17 0.34 -22.19 -20.71
C ALA A 17 -0.51 -23.40 -21.13
N ALA A 18 0.00 -24.20 -22.04
CA ALA A 18 -0.71 -25.37 -22.55
C ALA A 18 -0.98 -26.37 -21.40
N GLY A 19 -2.28 -26.58 -21.08
CA GLY A 19 -2.73 -27.57 -20.10
C GLY A 19 -3.58 -27.06 -18.94
N ALA A 20 -3.84 -25.76 -18.81
CA ALA A 20 -4.70 -25.23 -17.76
C ALA A 20 -6.18 -25.24 -18.20
N SER A 21 -7.06 -25.86 -17.41
CA SER A 21 -8.52 -25.90 -17.65
C SER A 21 -9.23 -24.55 -17.43
N ASP A 22 -8.53 -23.55 -16.89
CA ASP A 22 -9.01 -22.21 -16.62
C ASP A 22 -8.20 -21.21 -17.45
N ASP A 23 -8.89 -20.22 -18.07
CA ASP A 23 -8.29 -19.16 -18.89
C ASP A 23 -7.49 -18.16 -18.02
N VAL A 24 -6.40 -18.64 -17.39
CA VAL A 24 -5.50 -17.87 -16.52
C VAL A 24 -4.18 -17.62 -17.22
N TYR A 25 -3.81 -16.34 -17.33
CA TYR A 25 -2.56 -15.89 -17.94
C TYR A 25 -1.47 -15.77 -16.87
N VAL A 26 -0.44 -16.60 -16.95
CA VAL A 26 0.67 -16.62 -15.99
C VAL A 26 1.68 -15.52 -16.31
N ILE A 27 2.01 -14.70 -15.31
CA ILE A 27 2.92 -13.56 -15.41
C ILE A 27 3.97 -13.62 -14.30
N GLN A 28 5.25 -13.55 -14.63
CA GLN A 28 6.36 -13.69 -13.68
C GLN A 28 6.40 -12.63 -12.57
N ARG A 29 6.06 -11.39 -12.90
CA ARG A 29 6.04 -10.26 -11.96
C ARG A 29 4.73 -9.52 -12.12
N ILE A 30 3.70 -10.04 -11.47
CA ILE A 30 2.37 -9.45 -11.56
C ILE A 30 2.09 -8.55 -10.35
N THR A 31 1.48 -7.40 -10.61
CA THR A 31 0.91 -6.52 -9.58
C THR A 31 -0.56 -6.21 -9.91
N PRO A 32 -1.39 -5.87 -8.93
CA PRO A 32 -2.77 -5.42 -9.18
C PRO A 32 -2.86 -4.27 -10.19
N LEU A 33 -1.96 -3.27 -10.07
CA LEU A 33 -1.90 -2.16 -11.02
C LEU A 33 -1.58 -2.63 -12.44
N ALA A 34 -0.58 -3.51 -12.60
CA ALA A 34 -0.21 -4.05 -13.91
C ALA A 34 -1.34 -4.87 -14.55
N ALA A 35 -2.07 -5.66 -13.77
CA ALA A 35 -3.22 -6.44 -14.25
C ALA A 35 -4.35 -5.52 -14.74
N ARG A 36 -4.67 -4.50 -13.94
CA ARG A 36 -5.65 -3.45 -14.27
C ARG A 36 -5.33 -2.74 -15.58
N GLU A 37 -4.10 -2.24 -15.72
CA GLU A 37 -3.66 -1.52 -16.92
C GLU A 37 -3.56 -2.43 -18.15
N ALA A 38 -3.15 -3.68 -17.98
CA ALA A 38 -3.11 -4.66 -19.06
C ALA A 38 -4.53 -4.99 -19.59
N ASN A 39 -5.54 -5.10 -18.71
CA ASN A 39 -6.93 -5.30 -19.11
C ASN A 39 -7.45 -4.11 -19.91
N ARG A 40 -7.23 -2.90 -19.43
CA ARG A 40 -7.61 -1.66 -20.14
C ARG A 40 -6.92 -1.56 -21.51
N ALA A 41 -5.60 -1.78 -21.53
CA ALA A 41 -4.81 -1.69 -22.77
C ALA A 41 -5.23 -2.73 -23.82
N ALA A 42 -5.53 -3.96 -23.39
CA ALA A 42 -6.03 -5.01 -24.28
C ALA A 42 -7.37 -4.60 -24.93
N LEU A 43 -8.30 -4.10 -24.11
CA LEU A 43 -9.58 -3.61 -24.60
C LEU A 43 -9.44 -2.42 -25.54
N SER A 44 -8.65 -1.40 -25.17
CA SER A 44 -8.41 -0.22 -26.02
C SER A 44 -7.80 -0.60 -27.37
N ARG A 45 -6.89 -1.59 -27.41
CA ARG A 45 -6.35 -2.11 -28.67
C ARG A 45 -7.44 -2.74 -29.56
N LEU A 46 -8.30 -3.57 -28.99
CA LEU A 46 -9.43 -4.18 -29.75
C LEU A 46 -10.33 -3.13 -30.37
N LEU A 47 -10.68 -2.08 -29.61
CA LEU A 47 -11.51 -0.97 -30.09
C LEU A 47 -10.82 -0.17 -31.19
N SER A 48 -9.53 0.13 -31.01
CA SER A 48 -8.71 0.86 -32.00
C SER A 48 -8.56 0.11 -33.32
N MET A 49 -8.41 -1.22 -33.29
CA MET A 49 -8.26 -2.06 -34.50
C MET A 49 -9.47 -1.97 -35.44
N VAL A 50 -10.65 -1.65 -34.92
CA VAL A 50 -11.87 -1.50 -35.74
C VAL A 50 -12.31 -0.03 -35.85
N GLY A 51 -11.44 0.92 -35.52
CA GLY A 51 -11.69 2.35 -35.62
C GLY A 51 -12.84 2.86 -34.76
N VAL A 52 -13.06 2.26 -33.57
CA VAL A 52 -14.03 2.74 -32.61
C VAL A 52 -13.37 3.81 -31.74
N ASP A 53 -13.89 5.04 -31.82
CA ASP A 53 -13.51 6.12 -30.90
C ASP A 53 -13.92 5.76 -29.48
N HIS A 54 -12.97 5.92 -28.55
CA HIS A 54 -13.18 5.58 -27.14
C HIS A 54 -12.32 6.45 -26.25
N PHE A 55 -12.75 6.64 -25.00
CA PHE A 55 -12.03 7.47 -24.03
C PHE A 55 -12.16 6.91 -22.61
N ALA A 56 -11.14 7.12 -21.79
CA ALA A 56 -11.14 6.74 -20.40
C ALA A 56 -12.07 7.65 -19.58
N VAL A 57 -12.78 7.06 -18.62
CA VAL A 57 -13.69 7.73 -17.69
C VAL A 57 -13.19 7.55 -16.27
N ARG A 58 -13.31 8.58 -15.43
CA ARG A 58 -12.98 8.53 -14.00
C ARG A 58 -14.12 7.84 -13.23
N GLY A 59 -14.07 6.51 -13.17
CA GLY A 59 -15.05 5.70 -12.46
C GLY A 59 -14.92 5.81 -10.94
N ASP A 60 -15.91 5.28 -10.21
CA ASP A 60 -15.92 5.26 -8.73
C ASP A 60 -15.12 4.08 -8.16
N ASP A 61 -14.93 3.00 -8.93
CA ASP A 61 -14.15 1.84 -8.54
C ASP A 61 -12.67 2.02 -8.92
N ASP A 62 -11.79 1.91 -7.94
CA ASP A 62 -10.35 2.03 -8.15
C ASP A 62 -9.68 0.72 -8.61
N HIS A 63 -10.31 -0.46 -8.39
CA HIS A 63 -9.77 -1.75 -8.83
C HIS A 63 -9.85 -1.92 -10.35
N GLY A 64 -11.02 -1.62 -10.93
CA GLY A 64 -11.26 -1.67 -12.36
C GLY A 64 -10.92 -0.38 -13.10
N THR A 65 -11.10 -0.40 -14.42
CA THR A 65 -11.01 0.77 -15.29
C THR A 65 -12.30 0.95 -16.07
N VAL A 66 -12.52 2.14 -16.62
CA VAL A 66 -13.71 2.43 -17.43
C VAL A 66 -13.30 3.06 -18.75
N VAL A 67 -13.84 2.55 -19.83
CA VAL A 67 -13.73 3.10 -21.19
C VAL A 67 -15.13 3.34 -21.75
N ALA A 68 -15.37 4.56 -22.21
CA ALA A 68 -16.62 4.94 -22.86
C ALA A 68 -16.51 4.85 -24.39
N VAL A 69 -17.60 4.44 -25.01
CA VAL A 69 -17.82 4.46 -26.46
C VAL A 69 -19.20 5.04 -26.76
N ALA A 70 -19.39 5.65 -27.92
CA ALA A 70 -20.71 6.06 -28.34
C ALA A 70 -21.61 4.83 -28.58
N GLU A 71 -22.90 4.90 -28.20
CA GLU A 71 -23.83 3.76 -28.31
C GLU A 71 -24.03 3.29 -29.76
N ASP A 72 -23.93 4.17 -30.72
CA ASP A 72 -24.04 3.83 -32.15
C ASP A 72 -22.89 2.94 -32.66
N ALA A 73 -21.75 2.92 -31.94
CA ALA A 73 -20.63 2.00 -32.20
C ALA A 73 -20.88 0.57 -31.69
N ARG A 74 -21.95 0.32 -30.91
CA ARG A 74 -22.24 -0.97 -30.25
C ARG A 74 -22.07 -2.19 -31.16
N PRO A 75 -22.64 -2.23 -32.40
CA PRO A 75 -22.48 -3.42 -33.24
C PRO A 75 -21.02 -3.77 -33.53
N ARG A 76 -20.18 -2.74 -33.81
CA ARG A 76 -18.76 -2.92 -34.06
C ARG A 76 -18.00 -3.35 -32.81
N VAL A 77 -18.35 -2.79 -31.65
CA VAL A 77 -17.78 -3.16 -30.34
C VAL A 77 -18.08 -4.64 -30.05
N LEU A 78 -19.35 -5.06 -30.18
CA LEU A 78 -19.72 -6.45 -29.89
C LEU A 78 -19.10 -7.45 -30.85
N ASP A 79 -18.93 -7.10 -32.13
CA ASP A 79 -18.27 -7.93 -33.11
C ASP A 79 -16.78 -8.10 -32.81
N VAL A 80 -16.05 -7.02 -32.50
CA VAL A 80 -14.62 -7.11 -32.16
C VAL A 80 -14.40 -7.83 -30.83
N LEU A 81 -15.29 -7.66 -29.85
CA LEU A 81 -15.21 -8.39 -28.58
C LEU A 81 -15.39 -9.90 -28.81
N ARG A 82 -16.39 -10.31 -29.61
CA ARG A 82 -16.59 -11.73 -29.91
C ARG A 82 -15.38 -12.36 -30.58
N ARG A 83 -14.75 -11.68 -31.53
CA ARG A 83 -13.55 -12.16 -32.22
C ARG A 83 -12.35 -12.18 -31.28
N GLY A 84 -12.09 -11.08 -30.55
CA GLY A 84 -10.93 -10.99 -29.65
C GLY A 84 -11.01 -11.96 -28.48
N LEU A 85 -12.17 -12.06 -27.83
CA LEU A 85 -12.39 -12.97 -26.71
C LEU A 85 -12.60 -14.44 -27.17
N GLY A 86 -12.89 -14.67 -28.45
CA GLY A 86 -12.85 -16.00 -29.05
C GLY A 86 -11.42 -16.51 -29.26
N GLN A 87 -10.50 -15.62 -29.57
CA GLN A 87 -9.07 -15.93 -29.72
C GLN A 87 -8.35 -15.98 -28.37
N PHE A 88 -8.62 -15.01 -27.50
CA PHE A 88 -8.04 -14.89 -26.15
C PHE A 88 -9.18 -14.85 -25.12
N PRO A 89 -9.64 -16.01 -24.63
CA PRO A 89 -10.76 -16.10 -23.72
C PRO A 89 -10.51 -15.34 -22.40
N GLY A 90 -11.58 -14.79 -21.86
CA GLY A 90 -11.58 -14.06 -20.62
C GLY A 90 -12.90 -14.19 -19.89
N LEU A 91 -13.15 -13.29 -18.96
CA LEU A 91 -14.41 -13.19 -18.22
C LEU A 91 -15.21 -11.97 -18.71
N LEU A 92 -16.51 -12.16 -18.79
CA LEU A 92 -17.47 -11.13 -19.21
C LEU A 92 -18.62 -11.09 -18.22
N SER A 93 -19.02 -9.89 -17.80
CA SER A 93 -20.26 -9.66 -17.06
C SER A 93 -21.00 -8.46 -17.61
N VAL A 94 -22.31 -8.46 -17.44
CA VAL A 94 -23.18 -7.30 -17.64
C VAL A 94 -23.28 -6.56 -16.31
N ILE A 95 -23.07 -5.24 -16.33
CA ILE A 95 -23.30 -4.38 -15.19
C ILE A 95 -24.61 -3.62 -15.46
N ASP A 96 -25.61 -3.87 -14.62
CA ASP A 96 -26.80 -3.04 -14.58
C ASP A 96 -26.48 -1.75 -13.79
N PRO A 97 -26.51 -0.56 -14.43
CA PRO A 97 -26.24 0.70 -13.74
C PRO A 97 -27.14 0.97 -12.54
N ASP A 98 -28.33 0.39 -12.52
CA ASP A 98 -29.33 0.60 -11.48
C ASP A 98 -29.28 -0.50 -10.39
N ALA A 99 -28.43 -1.53 -10.55
CA ALA A 99 -28.30 -2.64 -9.61
C ALA A 99 -27.15 -2.42 -8.61
N PRO A 100 -27.32 -2.80 -7.33
CA PRO A 100 -26.29 -2.59 -6.30
C PRO A 100 -25.05 -3.50 -6.46
N ARG A 101 -25.11 -4.54 -7.30
CA ARG A 101 -24.01 -5.51 -7.50
C ARG A 101 -23.93 -5.92 -8.98
N PRO A 102 -22.68 -6.07 -9.51
CA PRO A 102 -22.50 -6.62 -10.85
C PRO A 102 -22.94 -8.10 -10.90
N ALA A 103 -23.39 -8.54 -12.07
CA ALA A 103 -23.69 -9.95 -12.33
C ALA A 103 -22.41 -10.81 -12.18
N LYS A 104 -22.59 -12.08 -11.83
CA LYS A 104 -21.47 -13.03 -11.76
C LYS A 104 -20.77 -13.10 -13.13
N PRO A 105 -19.43 -12.94 -13.19
CA PRO A 105 -18.72 -13.07 -14.44
C PRO A 105 -18.77 -14.51 -14.97
N LEU A 106 -18.90 -14.65 -16.29
CA LEU A 106 -18.90 -15.93 -17.00
C LEU A 106 -17.71 -15.98 -17.95
N SER A 107 -17.19 -17.19 -18.19
CA SER A 107 -16.18 -17.39 -19.23
C SER A 107 -16.77 -17.05 -20.62
N THR A 108 -16.01 -16.33 -21.42
CA THR A 108 -16.41 -15.98 -22.79
C THR A 108 -16.52 -17.18 -23.74
N ARG A 109 -16.03 -18.35 -23.32
CA ARG A 109 -16.27 -19.65 -24.00
C ARG A 109 -17.72 -20.12 -23.84
N GLU A 110 -18.40 -19.66 -22.80
CA GLU A 110 -19.78 -20.06 -22.53
C GLU A 110 -20.76 -19.20 -23.32
N ALA A 111 -21.69 -19.84 -24.05
CA ALA A 111 -22.74 -19.13 -24.76
C ALA A 111 -23.62 -18.27 -23.81
N ALA A 112 -23.71 -18.65 -22.53
CA ALA A 112 -24.45 -17.92 -21.52
C ALA A 112 -23.89 -16.50 -21.29
N ALA A 113 -22.56 -16.31 -21.36
CA ALA A 113 -21.91 -15.02 -21.19
C ALA A 113 -22.40 -13.95 -22.21
N TRP A 114 -22.89 -14.38 -23.35
CA TRP A 114 -23.27 -13.50 -24.47
C TRP A 114 -24.78 -13.22 -24.58
N ARG A 115 -25.62 -13.82 -23.72
CA ARG A 115 -27.07 -13.73 -23.85
C ARG A 115 -27.61 -12.31 -23.62
N GLU A 116 -27.13 -11.65 -22.58
CA GLU A 116 -27.62 -10.33 -22.14
C GLU A 116 -26.81 -9.17 -22.73
N VAL A 117 -25.67 -9.47 -23.36
CA VAL A 117 -24.74 -8.48 -23.92
C VAL A 117 -25.35 -7.53 -24.95
N PRO A 118 -26.26 -7.96 -25.88
CA PRO A 118 -26.79 -7.06 -26.90
C PRO A 118 -27.52 -5.83 -26.35
N GLY A 119 -28.21 -5.96 -25.21
CA GLY A 119 -28.99 -4.89 -24.57
C GLY A 119 -28.24 -4.16 -23.44
N ALA A 120 -27.04 -4.62 -23.07
CA ALA A 120 -26.32 -4.10 -21.95
C ALA A 120 -25.86 -2.66 -22.16
N ARG A 121 -26.05 -1.80 -21.15
CA ARG A 121 -25.52 -0.42 -21.14
C ARG A 121 -24.05 -0.39 -20.70
N VAL A 122 -23.64 -1.33 -19.87
CA VAL A 122 -22.27 -1.47 -19.38
C VAL A 122 -21.87 -2.94 -19.40
N LEU A 123 -20.69 -3.23 -19.94
CA LEU A 123 -20.05 -4.54 -19.95
C LEU A 123 -18.73 -4.45 -19.18
N GLN A 124 -18.38 -5.47 -18.40
CA GLN A 124 -17.04 -5.58 -17.84
C GLN A 124 -16.33 -6.78 -18.45
N VAL A 125 -15.12 -6.55 -18.93
CA VAL A 125 -14.25 -7.55 -19.55
C VAL A 125 -12.97 -7.65 -18.76
N SER A 126 -12.48 -8.87 -18.52
CA SER A 126 -11.21 -9.09 -17.89
C SER A 126 -10.51 -10.35 -18.40
N TRP A 127 -9.20 -10.38 -18.26
CA TRP A 127 -8.37 -11.56 -18.41
C TRP A 127 -7.72 -11.84 -17.05
N THR A 128 -8.07 -12.98 -16.46
CA THR A 128 -7.50 -13.39 -15.16
C THR A 128 -6.01 -13.62 -15.30
N ARG A 129 -5.24 -13.06 -14.38
CA ARG A 129 -3.79 -13.19 -14.33
C ARG A 129 -3.35 -13.74 -13.00
N ALA A 130 -2.26 -14.52 -13.01
CA ALA A 130 -1.68 -15.05 -11.79
C ALA A 130 -0.15 -15.08 -11.88
N ASP A 131 0.51 -15.11 -10.73
CA ASP A 131 1.90 -15.50 -10.64
C ASP A 131 2.09 -16.99 -11.03
N PRO A 132 3.33 -17.47 -11.28
CA PRO A 132 3.58 -18.85 -11.70
C PRO A 132 3.00 -19.91 -10.78
N ASP A 133 3.03 -19.70 -9.48
CA ASP A 133 2.55 -20.64 -8.46
C ASP A 133 1.06 -20.44 -8.12
N ARG A 134 0.41 -19.44 -8.75
CA ARG A 134 -1.01 -19.08 -8.56
C ARG A 134 -1.36 -18.67 -7.11
N HIS A 135 -0.41 -18.12 -6.39
CA HIS A 135 -0.64 -17.57 -5.05
C HIS A 135 -1.37 -16.23 -5.09
N LEU A 136 -1.08 -15.40 -6.11
CA LEU A 136 -1.76 -14.13 -6.35
C LEU A 136 -2.56 -14.23 -7.65
N VAL A 137 -3.87 -14.39 -7.54
CA VAL A 137 -4.77 -14.44 -8.69
C VAL A 137 -5.55 -13.14 -8.78
N LEU A 138 -5.37 -12.41 -9.88
CA LEU A 138 -5.99 -11.12 -10.15
C LEU A 138 -7.11 -11.31 -11.19
N GLY A 139 -8.33 -11.31 -10.70
CA GLY A 139 -9.52 -11.71 -11.43
C GLY A 139 -10.31 -10.57 -12.05
N HIS A 140 -11.63 -10.74 -12.04
CA HIS A 140 -12.57 -9.87 -12.74
C HIS A 140 -12.66 -8.46 -12.14
N GLU A 141 -12.33 -8.28 -10.86
CA GLU A 141 -12.30 -7.00 -10.18
C GLU A 141 -11.31 -6.01 -10.80
N TYR A 142 -10.22 -6.52 -11.44
CA TYR A 142 -9.24 -5.70 -12.17
C TYR A 142 -9.59 -5.51 -13.64
N GLY A 143 -10.84 -5.80 -14.03
CA GLY A 143 -11.32 -5.70 -15.39
C GLY A 143 -11.48 -4.26 -15.89
N CYS A 144 -11.87 -4.16 -17.16
CA CYS A 144 -12.21 -2.89 -17.79
C CYS A 144 -13.69 -2.88 -18.16
N ALA A 145 -14.41 -1.91 -17.66
CA ALA A 145 -15.81 -1.67 -18.06
C ALA A 145 -15.85 -0.91 -19.38
N ILE A 146 -16.76 -1.33 -20.26
CA ILE A 146 -17.14 -0.63 -21.48
C ILE A 146 -18.50 0.01 -21.23
N GLU A 147 -18.59 1.32 -21.29
CA GLU A 147 -19.83 2.07 -21.18
C GLU A 147 -20.31 2.52 -22.55
N PHE A 148 -21.55 2.21 -22.89
CA PHE A 148 -22.20 2.68 -24.11
C PHE A 148 -22.93 4.00 -23.80
N TRP A 149 -22.31 5.12 -24.19
CA TRP A 149 -22.83 6.46 -23.94
C TRP A 149 -23.82 6.86 -25.02
N LYS A 150 -25.02 7.24 -24.60
CA LYS A 150 -26.10 7.63 -25.51
C LYS A 150 -25.86 9.03 -26.08
N ARG A 151 -26.07 9.20 -27.39
CA ARG A 151 -26.01 10.52 -28.02
C ARG A 151 -27.32 11.27 -27.77
N GLU A 152 -27.20 12.45 -27.18
CA GLU A 152 -28.32 13.40 -26.98
C GLU A 152 -27.89 14.78 -27.51
N GLY A 153 -28.36 15.11 -28.72
CA GLY A 153 -27.91 16.29 -29.44
C GLY A 153 -26.41 16.23 -29.78
N ASP A 154 -25.64 17.22 -29.32
CA ASP A 154 -24.19 17.31 -29.49
C ASP A 154 -23.40 16.73 -28.33
N HIS A 155 -24.04 16.00 -27.39
CA HIS A 155 -23.43 15.37 -26.24
C HIS A 155 -23.57 13.85 -26.26
N LEU A 156 -22.59 13.20 -25.60
CA LEU A 156 -22.66 11.81 -25.16
C LEU A 156 -22.99 11.82 -23.67
N VAL A 157 -24.01 11.06 -23.26
CA VAL A 157 -24.51 10.97 -21.87
C VAL A 157 -24.15 9.62 -21.28
N ALA A 158 -23.59 9.63 -20.08
CA ALA A 158 -23.14 8.44 -19.35
C ALA A 158 -24.33 7.54 -18.97
N PRO A 159 -24.16 6.20 -19.03
CA PRO A 159 -25.20 5.26 -18.59
C PRO A 159 -25.31 5.16 -17.06
N ARG A 160 -24.29 5.63 -16.32
CA ARG A 160 -24.23 5.65 -14.85
C ARG A 160 -23.39 6.82 -14.35
N ALA A 161 -23.47 7.12 -13.06
CA ALA A 161 -22.65 8.10 -12.40
C ALA A 161 -21.15 7.76 -12.52
N ASN A 162 -20.33 8.80 -12.58
CA ASN A 162 -18.88 8.75 -12.48
C ASN A 162 -18.40 9.95 -11.66
N ARG A 163 -17.11 10.03 -11.37
CA ARG A 163 -16.57 11.04 -10.45
C ARG A 163 -16.59 12.48 -10.99
N VAL A 164 -16.83 12.72 -12.29
CA VAL A 164 -16.56 14.04 -12.88
C VAL A 164 -17.70 14.56 -13.73
N ALA A 165 -18.11 13.84 -14.79
CA ALA A 165 -18.97 14.40 -15.81
C ALA A 165 -20.11 13.45 -16.22
N TRP A 166 -21.34 13.90 -16.12
CA TRP A 166 -22.52 13.17 -16.58
C TRP A 166 -22.61 13.12 -18.11
N SER A 167 -22.05 14.12 -18.81
CA SER A 167 -22.01 14.17 -20.25
C SER A 167 -20.75 14.86 -20.75
N VAL A 168 -20.34 14.53 -21.98
CA VAL A 168 -19.22 15.18 -22.70
C VAL A 168 -19.67 15.55 -24.11
N ARG A 169 -18.95 16.48 -24.76
CA ARG A 169 -19.21 16.78 -26.17
C ARG A 169 -18.93 15.56 -27.05
N ALA A 170 -19.86 15.23 -27.93
CA ALA A 170 -19.75 14.07 -28.81
C ALA A 170 -18.62 14.23 -29.85
N ASP A 171 -18.37 15.47 -30.29
CA ASP A 171 -17.30 15.88 -31.21
C ASP A 171 -16.06 16.45 -30.49
N GLY A 172 -16.00 16.33 -29.15
CA GLY A 172 -14.89 16.83 -28.34
C GLY A 172 -13.57 16.15 -28.71
N PRO A 173 -12.44 16.87 -28.62
CA PRO A 173 -11.13 16.30 -28.95
C PRO A 173 -10.72 15.22 -27.96
N GLY A 174 -10.05 14.17 -28.46
CA GLY A 174 -9.31 13.25 -27.61
C GLY A 174 -8.05 13.93 -27.07
N VAL A 175 -7.84 13.83 -25.75
CA VAL A 175 -6.67 14.39 -25.06
C VAL A 175 -6.01 13.32 -24.20
N ARG A 176 -4.74 13.49 -23.85
CA ARG A 176 -4.06 12.58 -22.93
C ARG A 176 -4.08 13.14 -21.50
N GLY A 177 -4.59 12.35 -20.56
CA GLY A 177 -4.63 12.66 -19.14
C GLY A 177 -3.64 11.81 -18.34
N ALA A 178 -3.08 12.37 -17.27
CA ALA A 178 -2.23 11.64 -16.35
C ALA A 178 -3.01 10.49 -15.68
N ALA A 179 -2.40 9.31 -15.54
CA ALA A 179 -3.05 8.11 -15.00
C ALA A 179 -3.57 8.30 -13.57
N ARG A 180 -2.91 9.13 -12.74
CA ARG A 180 -3.35 9.46 -11.38
C ARG A 180 -4.77 10.05 -11.30
N LEU A 181 -5.25 10.67 -12.37
CA LEU A 181 -6.63 11.18 -12.42
C LEU A 181 -7.68 10.06 -12.51
N PHE A 182 -7.27 8.86 -12.95
CA PHE A 182 -8.16 7.72 -13.21
C PHE A 182 -8.02 6.58 -12.20
N SER A 183 -7.19 6.75 -11.18
CA SER A 183 -7.03 5.77 -10.10
C SER A 183 -6.39 6.40 -8.87
N ARG A 184 -6.96 6.15 -7.70
CA ARG A 184 -6.38 6.52 -6.41
C ARG A 184 -5.17 5.67 -6.02
N TYR A 185 -4.90 4.57 -6.76
CA TYR A 185 -3.69 3.75 -6.58
C TYR A 185 -2.48 4.28 -7.34
N VAL A 186 -2.63 5.35 -8.10
CA VAL A 186 -1.58 5.96 -8.92
C VAL A 186 -1.29 7.37 -8.45
N SER A 187 -0.02 7.75 -8.42
CA SER A 187 0.45 9.10 -8.11
C SER A 187 1.34 9.64 -9.25
N ASP A 188 1.79 10.87 -9.13
CA ASP A 188 2.78 11.46 -10.07
C ASP A 188 4.15 10.78 -9.98
N TRP A 189 4.40 10.00 -8.94
CA TRP A 189 5.63 9.23 -8.71
C TRP A 189 5.55 7.78 -9.18
N THR A 190 4.35 7.30 -9.53
CA THR A 190 4.21 5.97 -10.13
C THR A 190 4.88 5.96 -11.51
N PRO A 191 5.78 5.02 -11.80
CA PRO A 191 6.48 4.95 -13.07
C PRO A 191 5.55 4.93 -14.28
N ALA A 192 5.87 5.71 -15.32
CA ALA A 192 5.01 5.89 -16.49
C ALA A 192 4.79 4.60 -17.31
N ASP A 193 5.69 3.63 -17.21
CA ASP A 193 5.56 2.31 -17.80
C ASP A 193 4.52 1.44 -17.06
N GLN A 194 4.31 1.69 -15.76
CA GLN A 194 3.27 1.03 -14.96
C GLN A 194 1.91 1.73 -15.09
N ALA A 195 1.90 3.05 -15.26
CA ALA A 195 0.70 3.87 -15.33
C ALA A 195 0.80 4.92 -16.47
N PRO A 196 0.69 4.50 -17.74
CA PRO A 196 0.82 5.42 -18.88
C PRO A 196 -0.37 6.40 -18.96
N PRO A 197 -0.15 7.60 -19.55
CA PRO A 197 -1.23 8.55 -19.79
C PRO A 197 -2.36 7.96 -20.64
N LEU A 198 -3.60 8.23 -20.26
CA LEU A 198 -4.81 7.69 -20.88
C LEU A 198 -5.41 8.66 -21.90
N LEU A 199 -5.93 8.12 -23.02
CA LEU A 199 -6.77 8.89 -23.95
C LEU A 199 -8.13 9.13 -23.28
N THR A 200 -8.54 10.41 -23.21
CA THR A 200 -9.77 10.83 -22.54
C THR A 200 -10.36 12.07 -23.19
N ARG A 201 -11.39 12.65 -22.57
CA ARG A 201 -11.99 13.94 -22.95
C ARG A 201 -11.52 15.05 -21.99
N PRO A 202 -11.47 16.33 -22.43
CA PRO A 202 -11.02 17.45 -21.60
C PRO A 202 -11.76 17.56 -20.24
N GLU A 203 -13.03 17.19 -20.20
CA GLU A 203 -13.87 17.23 -19.02
C GLU A 203 -13.32 16.37 -17.86
N PHE A 204 -12.57 15.31 -18.18
CA PHE A 204 -11.99 14.41 -17.18
C PHE A 204 -10.60 14.85 -16.68
N LEU A 205 -10.05 15.96 -17.17
CA LEU A 205 -8.74 16.46 -16.75
C LEU A 205 -8.80 17.40 -15.54
N VAL A 206 -9.99 17.70 -15.05
CA VAL A 206 -10.17 18.60 -13.91
C VAL A 206 -9.72 17.93 -12.60
N PRO A 207 -9.00 18.62 -11.72
CA PRO A 207 -8.75 18.13 -10.38
C PRO A 207 -10.06 18.15 -9.57
N CYS A 208 -10.33 17.06 -8.84
CA CYS A 208 -11.50 16.95 -7.98
C CYS A 208 -11.14 17.27 -6.52
N ALA A 209 -12.12 17.71 -5.75
CA ALA A 209 -11.93 18.06 -4.33
C ALA A 209 -11.52 16.85 -3.46
N ASP A 210 -11.74 15.65 -3.96
CA ASP A 210 -11.37 14.39 -3.30
C ASP A 210 -10.06 13.78 -3.83
N ASP A 211 -9.35 14.44 -4.75
CA ASP A 211 -8.03 13.98 -5.18
C ASP A 211 -6.98 14.26 -4.10
N ILE A 212 -6.06 13.31 -3.90
CA ILE A 212 -4.83 13.51 -3.10
C ILE A 212 -3.69 13.73 -4.11
N ASP A 213 -3.08 14.92 -4.07
CA ASP A 213 -2.01 15.35 -4.99
C ASP A 213 -0.67 15.61 -4.30
N PHE A 214 -0.60 15.42 -2.98
CA PHE A 214 0.64 15.56 -2.22
C PHE A 214 1.40 14.21 -2.12
N PRO A 215 2.76 14.27 -2.01
CA PRO A 215 3.57 13.07 -1.85
C PRO A 215 3.36 12.42 -0.48
N VAL A 216 3.38 11.09 -0.47
CA VAL A 216 3.42 10.28 0.74
C VAL A 216 4.61 9.35 0.67
N ASP A 217 5.48 9.39 1.67
CA ASP A 217 6.62 8.50 1.81
C ASP A 217 6.31 7.37 2.80
N ALA A 218 7.11 6.30 2.79
CA ALA A 218 7.13 5.27 3.81
C ALA A 218 8.46 5.30 4.57
N VAL A 219 8.42 5.15 5.90
CA VAL A 219 9.59 5.12 6.76
C VAL A 219 9.54 3.85 7.58
N TYR A 220 10.58 3.04 7.48
CA TYR A 220 10.80 1.84 8.29
C TYR A 220 11.91 2.10 9.30
N THR A 221 11.78 1.57 10.52
CA THR A 221 12.91 1.32 11.41
C THR A 221 13.24 -0.16 11.36
N TRP A 222 14.52 -0.48 11.18
CA TRP A 222 14.97 -1.86 11.02
C TRP A 222 16.32 -2.10 11.65
N VAL A 223 16.53 -3.32 12.13
CA VAL A 223 17.78 -3.83 12.66
C VAL A 223 17.91 -5.32 12.35
N ASP A 224 19.11 -5.75 12.00
CA ASP A 224 19.49 -7.16 12.06
C ASP A 224 20.14 -7.44 13.41
N GLY A 225 19.37 -8.04 14.31
CA GLY A 225 19.85 -8.43 15.62
C GLY A 225 20.84 -9.59 15.61
N ASN A 226 21.00 -10.28 14.46
CA ASN A 226 22.00 -11.34 14.29
C ASN A 226 23.37 -10.81 13.87
N ASP A 227 23.50 -9.51 13.53
CA ASP A 227 24.76 -8.88 13.20
C ASP A 227 25.71 -8.84 14.43
N PRO A 228 26.85 -9.56 14.41
CA PRO A 228 27.76 -9.59 15.53
C PRO A 228 28.32 -8.20 15.91
N ALA A 229 28.55 -7.34 14.93
CA ALA A 229 29.08 -6.00 15.20
C ALA A 229 28.03 -5.13 15.91
N TRP A 230 26.75 -5.27 15.57
CA TRP A 230 25.67 -4.59 16.27
C TRP A 230 25.48 -5.14 17.69
N GLN A 231 25.56 -6.47 17.86
CA GLN A 231 25.49 -7.11 19.19
C GLN A 231 26.61 -6.66 20.12
N GLU A 232 27.83 -6.53 19.59
CA GLU A 232 28.97 -6.02 20.35
C GLU A 232 28.78 -4.57 20.80
N ARG A 233 28.25 -3.70 19.89
CA ARG A 233 27.89 -2.32 20.24
C ARG A 233 26.85 -2.26 21.35
N LYS A 234 25.81 -3.13 21.25
CA LYS A 234 24.72 -3.22 22.23
C LYS A 234 25.24 -3.67 23.60
N ALA A 235 26.04 -4.72 23.65
CA ALA A 235 26.65 -5.22 24.89
C ALA A 235 27.54 -4.17 25.54
N THR A 236 28.42 -3.52 24.76
CA THR A 236 29.26 -2.43 25.22
C THR A 236 28.44 -1.28 25.81
N ALA A 237 27.36 -0.88 25.15
CA ALA A 237 26.49 0.19 25.63
C ALA A 237 25.75 -0.16 26.92
N LYS A 238 25.48 -1.46 27.16
CA LYS A 238 24.94 -1.97 28.43
C LYS A 238 25.97 -2.13 29.54
N GLY A 239 27.27 -2.10 29.24
CA GLY A 239 28.35 -2.44 30.16
C GLY A 239 28.49 -3.95 30.41
N GLU A 240 28.01 -4.78 29.49
CA GLU A 240 28.04 -6.24 29.53
C GLU A 240 29.22 -6.76 28.69
N VAL A 241 29.79 -7.92 29.08
CA VAL A 241 30.75 -8.63 28.22
C VAL A 241 29.96 -9.36 27.15
N TYR A 242 30.31 -9.13 25.88
CA TYR A 242 29.65 -9.80 24.76
C TYR A 242 30.00 -11.31 24.76
N HIS A 243 28.98 -12.14 24.79
CA HIS A 243 29.05 -13.58 24.58
C HIS A 243 28.06 -13.96 23.45
N ALA A 244 28.59 -14.49 22.35
CA ALA A 244 27.79 -14.81 21.16
C ALA A 244 26.60 -15.77 21.43
N GLU A 245 26.76 -16.69 22.40
CA GLU A 245 25.73 -17.69 22.76
C GLU A 245 24.55 -17.13 23.58
N SER A 246 24.67 -15.91 24.14
CA SER A 246 23.65 -15.34 25.04
C SER A 246 22.98 -14.07 24.51
N ALA A 247 23.21 -13.71 23.26
CA ALA A 247 22.86 -12.39 22.72
C ALA A 247 21.49 -12.30 22.03
N SER A 248 20.69 -13.37 21.97
CA SER A 248 19.41 -13.36 21.23
C SER A 248 18.26 -12.81 22.07
N ASP A 249 17.94 -11.54 21.85
CA ASP A 249 16.63 -10.96 22.18
C ASP A 249 15.71 -11.20 20.98
N ALA A 250 14.69 -12.02 21.10
CA ALA A 250 13.78 -12.41 19.99
C ALA A 250 13.24 -11.21 19.18
N ARG A 251 13.09 -10.07 19.84
CA ARG A 251 12.60 -8.82 19.22
C ARG A 251 13.53 -8.18 18.19
N PHE A 252 14.78 -8.60 18.12
CA PHE A 252 15.78 -8.05 17.19
C PHE A 252 16.18 -9.05 16.11
N ILE A 253 15.60 -10.25 16.13
CA ILE A 253 15.84 -11.27 15.10
C ILE A 253 15.08 -10.88 13.86
N SER A 254 15.79 -10.66 12.76
CA SER A 254 15.19 -10.45 11.46
C SER A 254 14.92 -11.79 10.79
N ARG A 255 13.69 -11.98 10.31
CA ARG A 255 13.24 -13.10 9.47
C ARG A 255 12.93 -12.62 8.06
N ASP A 256 13.60 -11.60 7.59
CA ASP A 256 13.35 -10.91 6.32
C ASP A 256 11.97 -10.23 6.21
N GLU A 257 11.28 -9.99 7.34
CA GLU A 257 9.96 -9.34 7.36
C GLU A 257 9.97 -8.03 6.57
N LEU A 258 11.01 -7.21 6.75
CA LEU A 258 11.18 -5.95 6.01
C LEU A 258 11.12 -6.15 4.50
N ARG A 259 11.76 -7.20 3.97
CA ARG A 259 11.73 -7.52 2.53
C ARG A 259 10.32 -7.69 2.02
N TYR A 260 9.51 -8.46 2.72
CA TYR A 260 8.13 -8.71 2.35
C TYR A 260 7.21 -7.52 2.64
N SER A 261 7.52 -6.73 3.66
CA SER A 261 6.81 -5.48 3.91
C SER A 261 7.02 -4.47 2.76
N VAL A 262 8.25 -4.33 2.27
CA VAL A 262 8.55 -3.53 1.07
C VAL A 262 7.90 -4.11 -0.19
N ARG A 263 7.83 -5.44 -0.35
CA ARG A 263 7.03 -6.07 -1.43
C ARG A 263 5.55 -5.70 -1.32
N SER A 264 5.01 -5.66 -0.10
CA SER A 264 3.62 -5.29 0.14
C SER A 264 3.29 -3.87 -0.32
N LEU A 265 4.21 -2.92 -0.12
CA LEU A 265 4.09 -1.57 -0.66
C LEU A 265 4.11 -1.57 -2.20
N HIS A 266 5.08 -2.28 -2.79
CA HIS A 266 5.17 -2.39 -4.25
C HIS A 266 3.90 -2.97 -4.88
N LEU A 267 3.30 -3.99 -4.24
CA LEU A 267 2.08 -4.64 -4.73
C LEU A 267 0.83 -3.77 -4.50
N PHE A 268 0.68 -3.18 -3.33
CA PHE A 268 -0.62 -2.70 -2.84
C PHE A 268 -0.69 -1.20 -2.55
N ALA A 269 0.45 -0.50 -2.56
CA ALA A 269 0.53 0.95 -2.36
C ALA A 269 1.51 1.63 -3.34
N PRO A 270 1.38 1.42 -4.67
CA PRO A 270 2.33 1.94 -5.66
C PRO A 270 2.31 3.48 -5.80
N TRP A 271 1.46 4.15 -5.03
CA TRP A 271 1.40 5.61 -4.90
C TRP A 271 2.41 6.16 -3.88
N VAL A 272 3.07 5.33 -3.08
CA VAL A 272 4.16 5.74 -2.18
C VAL A 272 5.33 6.26 -3.01
N ARG A 273 5.83 7.46 -2.65
CA ARG A 273 6.90 8.13 -3.41
C ARG A 273 8.27 7.53 -3.13
N ASN A 274 8.69 7.53 -1.85
CA ASN A 274 9.96 7.00 -1.40
C ASN A 274 9.78 6.10 -0.18
N VAL A 275 10.67 5.13 -0.07
CA VAL A 275 10.81 4.25 1.10
C VAL A 275 12.14 4.60 1.78
N TYR A 276 12.10 4.95 3.04
CA TYR A 276 13.28 5.17 3.88
C TYR A 276 13.42 4.03 4.88
N VAL A 277 14.59 3.40 4.92
CA VAL A 277 14.91 2.38 5.92
C VAL A 277 15.92 2.99 6.89
N VAL A 278 15.47 3.24 8.11
CA VAL A 278 16.27 3.82 9.19
C VAL A 278 16.96 2.71 9.97
N THR A 279 18.29 2.78 10.10
CA THR A 279 19.11 1.71 10.68
C THR A 279 20.39 2.22 11.32
N ASP A 280 21.03 1.38 12.16
CA ASP A 280 22.32 1.63 12.80
C ASP A 280 23.48 1.12 11.94
N ASP A 281 23.77 1.83 10.83
CA ASP A 281 24.87 1.51 9.90
C ASP A 281 24.80 0.08 9.31
N GLN A 282 23.60 -0.49 9.19
CA GLN A 282 23.36 -1.81 8.60
C GLN A 282 22.70 -1.69 7.21
N THR A 283 22.86 -2.72 6.39
CA THR A 283 22.19 -2.82 5.09
C THR A 283 21.55 -4.20 4.96
N PRO A 284 20.23 -4.31 4.70
CA PRO A 284 19.58 -5.59 4.49
C PRO A 284 20.23 -6.40 3.36
N ALA A 285 20.55 -7.68 3.63
CA ALA A 285 21.29 -8.53 2.70
C ALA A 285 20.58 -8.78 1.36
N TRP A 286 19.25 -8.67 1.32
CA TRP A 286 18.45 -8.87 0.13
C TRP A 286 18.40 -7.65 -0.81
N LEU A 287 18.84 -6.48 -0.36
CA LEU A 287 18.93 -5.30 -1.21
C LEU A 287 19.99 -5.47 -2.29
N ARG A 288 19.68 -4.97 -3.47
CA ARG A 288 20.62 -4.96 -4.60
C ARG A 288 21.79 -4.00 -4.36
N ASP A 289 22.95 -4.33 -4.94
CA ASP A 289 24.19 -3.57 -4.71
C ASP A 289 24.19 -2.19 -5.38
N ASP A 290 23.43 -2.04 -6.48
CA ASP A 290 23.26 -0.81 -7.26
C ASP A 290 22.01 0.00 -6.83
N LEU A 291 21.64 -0.09 -5.54
CA LEU A 291 20.44 0.60 -5.00
C LEU A 291 20.45 2.11 -5.25
N ALA A 292 21.62 2.73 -5.29
CA ALA A 292 21.77 4.16 -5.57
C ALA A 292 21.25 4.57 -6.96
N ASP A 293 21.21 3.62 -7.90
CA ASP A 293 20.73 3.83 -9.27
C ASP A 293 19.22 3.51 -9.41
N VAL A 294 18.58 3.01 -8.34
CA VAL A 294 17.17 2.65 -8.33
C VAL A 294 16.40 3.66 -7.47
N PRO A 295 15.63 4.56 -8.08
CA PRO A 295 14.89 5.57 -7.33
C PRO A 295 13.82 4.93 -6.44
N GLY A 296 13.52 5.60 -5.33
CA GLY A 296 12.39 5.26 -4.48
C GLY A 296 12.73 4.51 -3.20
N LEU A 297 13.96 4.01 -2.97
CA LEU A 297 14.37 3.49 -1.67
C LEU A 297 15.73 4.05 -1.25
N ARG A 298 15.84 4.47 0.00
CA ARG A 298 17.06 4.98 0.61
C ARG A 298 17.27 4.43 2.02
N ILE A 299 18.50 4.06 2.34
CA ILE A 299 18.94 3.82 3.71
C ILE A 299 19.22 5.18 4.37
N ALA A 300 18.68 5.40 5.57
CA ALA A 300 18.98 6.54 6.43
C ALA A 300 19.61 6.05 7.73
N THR A 301 20.77 6.56 8.09
CA THR A 301 21.46 6.12 9.30
C THR A 301 20.99 6.88 10.53
N HIS A 302 21.13 6.29 11.73
CA HIS A 302 20.86 7.03 12.97
C HIS A 302 21.68 8.31 13.06
N ARG A 303 22.94 8.31 12.53
CA ARG A 303 23.82 9.50 12.52
C ARG A 303 23.25 10.65 11.71
N GLU A 304 22.53 10.36 10.62
CA GLU A 304 21.90 11.39 9.80
C GLU A 304 20.72 12.07 10.48
N ILE A 305 19.98 11.33 11.30
CA ILE A 305 18.71 11.83 11.87
C ILE A 305 18.83 12.31 13.31
N PHE A 306 19.80 11.82 14.10
CA PHE A 306 19.97 12.25 15.49
C PHE A 306 20.58 13.63 15.58
N ARG A 307 19.86 14.55 16.23
CA ARG A 307 20.33 15.91 16.46
C ARG A 307 21.54 15.96 17.39
N ASP A 308 21.49 15.20 18.48
CA ASP A 308 22.60 15.05 19.42
C ASP A 308 23.32 13.73 19.16
N GLN A 309 24.55 13.81 18.64
CA GLN A 309 25.37 12.63 18.36
C GLN A 309 25.83 11.93 19.65
N GLY A 310 25.78 12.59 20.82
CA GLY A 310 26.06 12.02 22.13
C GLY A 310 25.02 10.99 22.59
N ASP A 311 23.83 10.99 22.03
CA ASP A 311 22.78 10.01 22.29
C ASP A 311 23.11 8.62 21.68
N LEU A 312 23.97 8.60 20.64
CA LEU A 312 24.34 7.38 19.93
C LEU A 312 25.41 6.55 20.65
N PRO A 313 25.46 5.22 20.49
CA PRO A 313 24.47 4.38 19.79
C PRO A 313 23.20 4.21 20.60
N VAL A 314 22.07 3.98 19.88
CA VAL A 314 20.74 3.81 20.46
C VAL A 314 20.12 2.48 20.03
N PHE A 315 19.46 1.77 20.97
CA PHE A 315 18.82 0.46 20.80
C PHE A 315 17.35 0.51 21.24
N ASN A 316 16.75 1.69 21.18
CA ASN A 316 15.42 2.03 21.63
C ASN A 316 14.59 2.59 20.47
N SER A 317 13.58 1.86 20.04
CA SER A 317 12.72 2.31 18.94
C SER A 317 12.08 3.67 19.22
N HIS A 318 11.64 3.96 20.47
CA HIS A 318 11.04 5.25 20.82
C HIS A 318 12.02 6.42 20.61
N ALA A 319 13.31 6.20 20.93
CA ALA A 319 14.35 7.21 20.69
C ALA A 319 14.55 7.45 19.18
N ILE A 320 14.62 6.38 18.37
CA ILE A 320 14.75 6.47 16.92
C ILE A 320 13.51 7.16 16.32
N GLU A 321 12.31 6.73 16.72
CA GLU A 321 11.04 7.28 16.30
C GLU A 321 10.95 8.80 16.53
N SER A 322 11.52 9.30 17.63
CA SER A 322 11.52 10.72 17.96
C SER A 322 12.32 11.59 16.96
N GLN A 323 13.15 10.99 16.12
CA GLN A 323 14.04 11.68 15.18
C GLN A 323 13.63 11.58 13.70
N LEU A 324 12.61 10.78 13.36
CA LEU A 324 12.25 10.46 11.97
C LEU A 324 11.93 11.67 11.11
N HIS A 325 11.36 12.72 11.69
CA HIS A 325 11.03 13.96 10.96
C HIS A 325 12.28 14.72 10.43
N ARG A 326 13.48 14.29 10.82
CA ARG A 326 14.76 14.85 10.36
C ARG A 326 15.36 14.13 9.17
N ILE A 327 14.72 13.10 8.67
CA ILE A 327 15.17 12.41 7.45
C ILE A 327 15.20 13.43 6.31
N GLU A 328 16.35 13.60 5.67
CA GLU A 328 16.51 14.52 4.54
C GLU A 328 15.65 14.09 3.35
N GLY A 329 14.86 15.02 2.79
CA GLY A 329 13.98 14.76 1.65
C GLY A 329 12.65 14.10 1.99
N LEU A 330 12.38 13.79 3.27
CA LEU A 330 11.11 13.23 3.73
C LEU A 330 9.94 14.17 3.40
N ALA A 331 8.87 13.61 2.83
CA ALA A 331 7.63 14.34 2.57
C ALA A 331 6.98 14.87 3.85
N GLU A 332 6.09 15.85 3.70
CA GLU A 332 5.23 16.31 4.81
C GLU A 332 4.35 15.18 5.34
N HIS A 333 3.82 14.34 4.44
CA HIS A 333 3.01 13.18 4.80
C HIS A 333 3.82 11.90 4.61
N PHE A 334 3.84 11.05 5.62
CA PHE A 334 4.53 9.77 5.54
C PHE A 334 3.86 8.71 6.42
N LEU A 335 4.01 7.46 6.03
CA LEU A 335 3.60 6.30 6.80
C LEU A 335 4.81 5.74 7.54
N TYR A 336 4.70 5.58 8.84
CA TYR A 336 5.71 4.90 9.62
C TYR A 336 5.34 3.42 9.80
N PHE A 337 6.29 2.56 9.53
CA PHE A 337 6.19 1.10 9.63
C PHE A 337 7.23 0.55 10.60
N ASN A 338 6.85 -0.44 11.38
CA ASN A 338 7.79 -1.45 11.82
C ASN A 338 7.94 -2.50 10.70
N ASP A 339 9.02 -3.28 10.72
CA ASP A 339 9.30 -4.30 9.71
C ASP A 339 8.26 -5.45 9.67
N ASP A 340 7.55 -5.68 10.78
CA ASP A 340 6.48 -6.67 10.95
C ASP A 340 5.08 -6.21 10.48
N MET A 341 4.95 -5.02 9.89
CA MET A 341 3.70 -4.46 9.36
C MET A 341 3.63 -4.63 7.84
N PHE A 342 2.48 -5.06 7.32
CA PHE A 342 2.28 -5.35 5.90
C PHE A 342 1.01 -4.70 5.38
N MET A 343 1.03 -4.23 4.13
CA MET A 343 -0.19 -3.96 3.36
C MET A 343 -0.74 -5.30 2.86
N GLY A 344 -2.02 -5.58 3.13
CA GLY A 344 -2.60 -6.89 2.83
C GLY A 344 -3.32 -6.98 1.48
N ARG A 345 -3.72 -5.83 0.92
CA ARG A 345 -4.37 -5.69 -0.39
C ARG A 345 -4.23 -4.26 -0.91
N PRO A 346 -4.62 -3.95 -2.16
CA PRO A 346 -4.57 -2.58 -2.66
C PRO A 346 -5.32 -1.60 -1.77
N VAL A 347 -4.61 -0.57 -1.31
CA VAL A 347 -5.13 0.48 -0.42
C VAL A 347 -4.78 1.84 -1.01
N ALA A 348 -5.77 2.72 -1.13
CA ALA A 348 -5.58 4.09 -1.58
C ALA A 348 -5.04 4.99 -0.45
N PRO A 349 -4.33 6.08 -0.75
CA PRO A 349 -3.84 7.01 0.27
C PRO A 349 -4.96 7.62 1.12
N HIS A 350 -6.19 7.61 0.62
CA HIS A 350 -7.42 8.04 1.34
C HIS A 350 -7.72 7.22 2.59
N ALA A 351 -7.20 6.02 2.72
CA ALA A 351 -7.30 5.24 3.95
C ALA A 351 -6.51 5.88 5.10
N PHE A 352 -5.45 6.64 4.77
CA PHE A 352 -4.52 7.23 5.73
C PHE A 352 -4.66 8.75 5.86
N TYR A 353 -5.03 9.44 4.79
CA TYR A 353 -5.13 10.89 4.76
C TYR A 353 -6.43 11.36 4.10
N THR A 354 -6.90 12.53 4.49
CA THR A 354 -7.92 13.24 3.72
C THR A 354 -7.28 14.00 2.55
N PRO A 355 -8.06 14.42 1.55
CA PRO A 355 -7.58 15.28 0.47
C PRO A 355 -6.97 16.61 0.96
N THR A 356 -7.37 17.07 2.14
CA THR A 356 -6.82 18.28 2.78
C THR A 356 -5.58 18.03 3.63
N GLY A 357 -5.02 16.80 3.60
CA GLY A 357 -3.81 16.42 4.32
C GLY A 357 -3.99 16.13 5.82
N VAL A 358 -5.23 15.96 6.29
CA VAL A 358 -5.48 15.54 7.69
C VAL A 358 -5.16 14.05 7.83
N ALA A 359 -4.31 13.70 8.79
CA ALA A 359 -3.95 12.32 9.08
C ALA A 359 -5.10 11.58 9.80
N ARG A 360 -5.31 10.32 9.42
CA ARG A 360 -6.22 9.42 10.14
C ARG A 360 -5.44 8.65 11.19
N TYR A 361 -6.01 8.50 12.40
CA TYR A 361 -5.44 7.64 13.43
C TYR A 361 -6.41 6.50 13.76
N PHE A 362 -5.89 5.37 14.21
CA PHE A 362 -6.65 4.12 14.35
C PHE A 362 -6.60 3.62 15.80
N PRO A 363 -7.54 4.07 16.66
CA PRO A 363 -7.56 3.68 18.07
C PRO A 363 -7.85 2.19 18.22
N SER A 364 -7.03 1.50 18.99
CA SER A 364 -7.23 0.10 19.35
C SER A 364 -8.45 -0.07 20.28
N ARG A 365 -9.01 -1.28 20.30
CA ARG A 365 -10.05 -1.64 21.27
C ARG A 365 -9.52 -1.76 22.70
N ASN A 366 -8.21 -1.92 22.87
CA ASN A 366 -7.56 -2.00 24.16
C ASN A 366 -7.63 -0.67 24.93
N ARG A 367 -7.34 -0.70 26.22
CA ARG A 367 -7.30 0.48 27.06
C ARG A 367 -5.93 0.67 27.68
N ILE A 368 -5.46 1.91 27.70
CA ILE A 368 -4.26 2.30 28.44
C ILE A 368 -4.53 2.07 29.92
N PRO A 369 -3.67 1.31 30.65
CA PRO A 369 -3.85 1.04 32.08
C PRO A 369 -4.01 2.33 32.89
N GLN A 370 -4.84 2.30 33.92
CA GLN A 370 -5.13 3.46 34.75
C GLN A 370 -3.96 3.82 35.69
N GLY A 371 -3.98 5.04 36.22
CA GLY A 371 -3.00 5.54 37.18
C GLY A 371 -1.69 6.05 36.55
N PRO A 372 -0.73 6.43 37.38
CA PRO A 372 0.62 6.82 36.96
C PRO A 372 1.45 5.59 36.53
N VAL A 373 2.62 5.84 35.98
CA VAL A 373 3.61 4.78 35.71
C VAL A 373 4.04 4.14 37.02
N VAL A 374 4.10 2.80 37.03
CA VAL A 374 4.56 1.98 38.16
C VAL A 374 5.67 1.04 37.71
N PRO A 375 6.58 0.59 38.60
CA PRO A 375 7.72 -0.25 38.21
C PRO A 375 7.35 -1.58 37.55
N THR A 376 6.12 -2.05 37.72
CA THR A 376 5.60 -3.29 37.13
C THR A 376 4.98 -3.12 35.76
N ASP A 377 4.88 -1.88 35.26
CA ASP A 377 4.39 -1.62 33.91
C ASP A 377 5.40 -2.17 32.87
N SER A 378 4.88 -2.61 31.73
CA SER A 378 5.72 -2.80 30.55
C SER A 378 6.23 -1.45 30.05
N PRO A 379 7.41 -1.39 29.37
CA PRO A 379 7.88 -0.14 28.76
C PRO A 379 6.86 0.49 27.79
N VAL A 380 6.04 -0.31 27.12
CA VAL A 380 4.97 0.15 26.23
C VAL A 380 3.83 0.80 27.01
N ASP A 381 3.38 0.17 28.10
CA ASP A 381 2.35 0.74 28.97
C ASP A 381 2.82 2.02 29.65
N ALA A 382 4.07 2.04 30.10
CA ALA A 382 4.68 3.23 30.68
C ALA A 382 4.69 4.40 29.69
N ALA A 383 5.11 4.16 28.43
CA ALA A 383 5.10 5.17 27.37
C ALA A 383 3.68 5.69 27.08
N CYS A 384 2.69 4.79 27.00
CA CYS A 384 1.28 5.17 26.83
C CYS A 384 0.75 6.02 27.99
N LYS A 385 1.13 5.70 29.24
CA LYS A 385 0.77 6.49 30.43
C LYS A 385 1.44 7.86 30.44
N ASN A 386 2.72 7.94 30.03
CA ASN A 386 3.45 9.20 29.89
C ASN A 386 2.80 10.08 28.82
N ASN A 387 2.49 9.52 27.65
CA ASN A 387 1.74 10.22 26.60
C ASN A 387 0.44 10.81 27.12
N ARG A 388 -0.34 10.01 27.85
CA ARG A 388 -1.60 10.46 28.45
C ARG A 388 -1.40 11.59 29.44
N ALA A 389 -0.38 11.52 30.29
CA ALA A 389 -0.11 12.54 31.30
C ALA A 389 0.24 13.89 30.65
N LEU A 390 1.17 13.89 29.70
CA LEU A 390 1.62 15.08 28.99
C LEU A 390 0.49 15.73 28.17
N LEU A 391 -0.26 14.95 27.40
CA LEU A 391 -1.37 15.46 26.59
C LEU A 391 -2.51 15.97 27.47
N LYS A 392 -2.79 15.31 28.61
CA LYS A 392 -3.77 15.80 29.59
C LYS A 392 -3.35 17.15 30.20
N GLU A 393 -2.09 17.27 30.56
CA GLU A 393 -1.56 18.54 31.13
C GLU A 393 -1.70 19.69 30.12
N ARG A 394 -1.34 19.46 28.87
CA ARG A 394 -1.32 20.50 27.83
C ARG A 394 -2.71 20.87 27.29
N PHE A 395 -3.60 19.89 27.13
CA PHE A 395 -4.88 20.06 26.43
C PHE A 395 -6.12 19.84 27.31
N GLY A 396 -5.95 19.41 28.56
CA GLY A 396 -7.07 19.07 29.45
C GLY A 396 -7.88 17.84 29.00
N ARG A 397 -7.36 17.07 28.05
CA ARG A 397 -8.03 15.90 27.47
C ARG A 397 -7.26 14.60 27.77
N VAL A 398 -8.00 13.53 28.05
CA VAL A 398 -7.42 12.23 28.41
C VAL A 398 -7.54 11.27 27.23
N ILE A 399 -6.41 10.73 26.77
CA ILE A 399 -6.39 9.61 25.83
C ILE A 399 -6.58 8.31 26.59
N THR A 400 -7.38 7.38 26.05
CA THR A 400 -7.77 6.14 26.74
C THR A 400 -7.39 4.86 25.99
N GLN A 401 -6.97 4.98 24.74
CA GLN A 401 -6.69 3.85 23.85
C GLN A 401 -5.29 3.97 23.27
N PRO A 402 -4.50 2.88 23.20
CA PRO A 402 -3.36 2.84 22.29
C PRO A 402 -3.85 2.83 20.85
N MET A 403 -2.95 2.90 19.87
CA MET A 403 -3.28 2.71 18.46
C MET A 403 -3.23 1.24 18.07
N GLU A 404 -3.97 0.87 17.02
CA GLU A 404 -3.75 -0.41 16.33
C GLU A 404 -2.35 -0.43 15.72
N HIS A 405 -1.74 -1.61 15.63
CA HIS A 405 -0.39 -1.78 15.11
C HIS A 405 -0.41 -1.92 13.58
N ILE A 406 -0.77 -0.82 12.92
CA ILE A 406 -0.87 -0.66 11.47
C ILE A 406 0.03 0.49 11.03
N PRO A 407 0.33 0.66 9.72
CA PRO A 407 1.13 1.80 9.29
C PRO A 407 0.59 3.11 9.83
N TYR A 408 1.42 3.86 10.55
CA TYR A 408 1.03 5.09 11.24
C TYR A 408 1.12 6.29 10.31
N PRO A 409 0.00 6.95 9.97
CA PRO A 409 0.03 8.14 9.10
C PRO A 409 0.47 9.36 9.91
N LEU A 410 1.63 9.87 9.58
CA LEU A 410 2.26 10.97 10.29
C LEU A 410 2.45 12.19 9.38
N ARG A 411 2.63 13.34 10.01
CA ARG A 411 3.04 14.57 9.36
C ARG A 411 4.32 15.08 9.98
N ARG A 412 5.30 15.40 9.15
CA ARG A 412 6.61 15.92 9.59
C ARG A 412 6.45 17.15 10.46
N SER A 413 5.63 18.12 10.01
CA SER A 413 5.35 19.33 10.77
C SER A 413 4.69 19.07 12.14
N ALA A 414 3.85 18.04 12.24
CA ALA A 414 3.22 17.67 13.53
C ALA A 414 4.25 17.10 14.53
N MET A 415 5.26 16.36 14.04
CA MET A 415 6.38 15.91 14.88
C MET A 415 7.26 17.08 15.35
N GLU A 416 7.61 17.99 14.43
CA GLU A 416 8.39 19.21 14.74
C GLU A 416 7.69 20.09 15.78
N GLU A 417 6.37 20.24 15.68
CA GLU A 417 5.59 21.00 16.64
C GLU A 417 5.46 20.29 17.99
N ALA A 418 5.23 18.98 17.98
CA ALA A 418 5.17 18.18 19.21
C ALA A 418 6.50 18.23 19.98
N GLU A 419 7.64 18.12 19.30
CA GLU A 419 8.96 18.30 19.90
C GLU A 419 9.13 19.69 20.53
N ARG A 420 8.72 20.75 19.81
CA ARG A 420 8.79 22.13 20.30
C ARG A 420 7.90 22.38 21.52
N ASP A 421 6.71 21.77 21.55
CA ASP A 421 5.74 21.92 22.64
C ASP A 421 6.10 21.07 23.87
N PHE A 422 6.86 19.98 23.70
CA PHE A 422 7.27 19.03 24.74
C PHE A 422 8.79 18.75 24.73
N PRO A 423 9.65 19.77 24.75
CA PRO A 423 11.08 19.61 24.49
C PRO A 423 11.78 18.70 25.51
N GLU A 424 11.38 18.75 26.78
CA GLU A 424 11.99 17.93 27.84
C GLU A 424 11.65 16.44 27.68
N ALA A 425 10.41 16.11 27.35
CA ALA A 425 9.98 14.74 27.13
C ALA A 425 10.63 14.17 25.86
N TRP A 426 10.76 15.00 24.83
CA TRP A 426 11.41 14.63 23.57
C TRP A 426 12.91 14.35 23.77
N ALA A 427 13.64 15.30 24.39
CA ALA A 427 15.06 15.15 24.67
C ALA A 427 15.38 13.93 25.57
N ARG A 428 14.53 13.71 26.60
CA ARG A 428 14.68 12.55 27.48
C ARG A 428 14.50 11.23 26.72
N THR A 429 13.50 11.14 25.83
CA THR A 429 13.25 9.94 25.05
C THR A 429 14.34 9.72 24.01
N SER A 430 14.78 10.77 23.30
CA SER A 430 15.89 10.73 22.35
C SER A 430 17.18 10.22 23.01
N GLY A 431 17.53 10.71 24.21
CA GLY A 431 18.71 10.30 24.97
C GLY A 431 18.62 8.91 25.64
N SER A 432 17.48 8.24 25.57
CA SER A 432 17.28 6.92 26.17
C SER A 432 17.86 5.83 25.26
N ARG A 433 19.11 5.42 25.46
CA ARG A 433 19.77 4.35 24.66
C ARG A 433 19.02 3.03 24.63
N PHE A 434 18.33 2.70 25.72
CA PHE A 434 17.44 1.56 25.89
C PHE A 434 16.08 2.03 26.34
N ARG A 435 15.01 1.22 26.13
CA ARG A 435 13.67 1.58 26.58
C ARG A 435 13.64 1.92 28.06
N ALA A 436 13.18 3.10 28.39
CA ALA A 436 13.06 3.62 29.75
C ALA A 436 11.59 3.82 30.14
N MET A 437 11.31 3.69 31.44
CA MET A 437 9.97 3.91 31.99
C MET A 437 9.48 5.37 31.83
N THR A 438 10.39 6.25 31.46
CA THR A 438 10.14 7.69 31.25
C THR A 438 9.96 8.07 29.80
N ASP A 439 10.11 7.14 28.85
CA ASP A 439 9.95 7.39 27.42
C ASP A 439 8.50 7.77 27.08
N ILE A 440 8.36 8.52 26.01
CA ILE A 440 7.10 8.65 25.28
C ILE A 440 7.11 7.68 24.09
N SER A 441 5.95 7.40 23.51
CA SER A 441 5.81 6.66 22.25
C SER A 441 5.48 7.67 21.14
N PRO A 442 6.48 8.21 20.41
CA PRO A 442 6.28 9.34 19.52
C PRO A 442 5.33 9.04 18.37
N THR A 443 5.65 8.05 17.53
CA THR A 443 4.97 7.77 16.27
C THR A 443 3.69 6.96 16.45
N SER A 444 3.74 5.95 17.30
CA SER A 444 2.64 4.99 17.47
C SER A 444 1.52 5.48 18.40
N SER A 445 1.64 6.67 18.99
CA SER A 445 0.60 7.23 19.86
C SER A 445 0.66 8.75 20.01
N PHE A 446 1.81 9.31 20.47
CA PHE A 446 1.88 10.70 20.92
C PHE A 446 1.50 11.70 19.83
N VAL A 447 2.19 11.65 18.69
CA VAL A 447 2.00 12.61 17.58
C VAL A 447 0.62 12.47 16.94
N LEU A 448 0.07 11.26 16.86
CA LEU A 448 -1.26 11.03 16.32
C LEU A 448 -2.36 11.70 17.18
N TYR A 449 -2.26 11.54 18.49
CA TYR A 449 -3.17 12.23 19.39
C TYR A 449 -2.92 13.74 19.48
N TYR A 450 -1.65 14.17 19.43
CA TYR A 450 -1.30 15.58 19.33
C TYR A 450 -1.94 16.22 18.09
N ALA A 451 -1.81 15.58 16.93
CA ALA A 451 -2.45 16.04 15.70
C ALA A 451 -3.98 16.10 15.83
N ALA A 452 -4.61 15.09 16.45
CA ALA A 452 -6.04 15.08 16.72
C ALA A 452 -6.46 16.24 17.63
N LEU A 453 -5.74 16.48 18.71
CA LEU A 453 -6.03 17.54 19.70
C LEU A 453 -5.77 18.95 19.15
N THR A 454 -4.96 19.08 18.11
CA THR A 454 -4.68 20.33 17.38
C THR A 454 -5.48 20.49 16.07
N GLY A 455 -6.48 19.62 15.83
CA GLY A 455 -7.39 19.72 14.69
C GLY A 455 -6.82 19.23 13.35
N ARG A 456 -5.69 18.49 13.36
CA ARG A 456 -5.00 17.96 12.16
C ARG A 456 -5.00 16.42 12.08
N GLY A 457 -5.76 15.77 12.95
CA GLY A 457 -5.96 14.33 12.98
C GLY A 457 -7.42 13.97 13.18
N GLN A 458 -7.89 12.91 12.55
CA GLN A 458 -9.24 12.38 12.74
C GLN A 458 -9.23 10.87 12.89
N PRO A 459 -10.19 10.27 13.64
CA PRO A 459 -10.25 8.82 13.75
C PRO A 459 -10.58 8.17 12.39
N GLY A 460 -9.95 7.04 12.13
CA GLY A 460 -10.21 6.17 11.00
C GLY A 460 -10.51 4.75 11.45
N SER A 461 -10.83 3.89 10.49
CA SER A 461 -10.92 2.44 10.67
C SER A 461 -10.51 1.77 9.37
N MET A 462 -9.88 0.60 9.47
CA MET A 462 -9.59 -0.25 8.31
C MET A 462 -9.67 -1.72 8.71
N PRO A 463 -9.97 -2.61 7.76
CA PRO A 463 -9.83 -4.05 7.94
C PRO A 463 -8.39 -4.40 8.30
N PHE A 464 -8.17 -4.88 9.52
CA PHE A 464 -6.85 -5.14 10.08
C PHE A 464 -6.84 -6.44 10.89
N THR A 465 -5.69 -7.11 10.96
CA THR A 465 -5.44 -8.19 11.89
C THR A 465 -4.04 -8.13 12.48
N TYR A 466 -3.93 -8.46 13.75
CA TYR A 466 -2.68 -8.60 14.49
C TYR A 466 -2.52 -10.07 14.87
N LEU A 467 -1.43 -10.68 14.43
CA LEU A 467 -1.08 -12.07 14.71
C LEU A 467 0.18 -12.11 15.56
N GLN A 468 0.03 -12.73 16.75
CA GLN A 468 1.17 -13.05 17.61
C GLN A 468 1.76 -14.38 17.13
N LEU A 469 3.06 -14.43 16.84
CA LEU A 469 3.71 -15.62 16.27
C LEU A 469 3.81 -16.80 17.25
N SER A 470 3.76 -16.53 18.55
CA SER A 470 3.83 -17.58 19.59
C SER A 470 2.50 -18.32 19.86
N VAL A 471 1.45 -18.07 19.05
CA VAL A 471 0.16 -18.76 19.26
C VAL A 471 0.18 -20.18 18.68
N PRO A 472 -0.44 -21.17 19.36
CA PRO A 472 -0.40 -22.56 18.91
C PRO A 472 -1.09 -22.83 17.56
N ASP A 473 -2.08 -22.01 17.17
CA ASP A 473 -2.86 -22.13 15.93
C ASP A 473 -2.37 -21.18 14.82
N LEU A 474 -1.07 -20.81 14.84
CA LEU A 474 -0.48 -19.86 13.90
C LEU A 474 -0.68 -20.28 12.44
N ALA A 475 -0.39 -21.55 12.11
CA ALA A 475 -0.50 -22.05 10.73
C ALA A 475 -1.93 -21.88 10.16
N ASP A 476 -2.96 -22.21 10.97
CA ASP A 476 -4.36 -22.05 10.56
C ASP A 476 -4.74 -20.58 10.39
N ARG A 477 -4.20 -19.68 11.22
CA ARG A 477 -4.45 -18.22 11.10
C ARG A 477 -3.81 -17.65 9.85
N LEU A 478 -2.57 -18.03 9.57
CA LEU A 478 -1.86 -17.63 8.35
C LEU A 478 -2.57 -18.16 7.10
N GLY A 479 -3.02 -19.43 7.12
CA GLY A 479 -3.81 -20.01 6.04
C GLY A 479 -5.10 -19.21 5.76
N ARG A 480 -5.89 -18.89 6.80
CA ARG A 480 -7.10 -18.07 6.65
C ARG A 480 -6.79 -16.65 6.12
N LEU A 481 -5.68 -16.06 6.54
CA LEU A 481 -5.26 -14.73 6.06
C LEU A 481 -4.86 -14.78 4.58
N LEU A 482 -4.14 -15.82 4.18
CA LEU A 482 -3.73 -16.05 2.79
C LEU A 482 -4.93 -16.30 1.87
N ASP A 483 -5.85 -17.18 2.27
CA ASP A 483 -7.04 -17.53 1.49
C ASP A 483 -8.01 -16.33 1.37
N GLY A 484 -8.17 -15.60 2.47
CA GLY A 484 -9.14 -14.49 2.53
C GLY A 484 -8.68 -13.23 1.84
N ARG A 485 -7.41 -12.84 1.95
CA ARG A 485 -6.83 -11.57 1.47
C ARG A 485 -7.75 -10.36 1.66
N ASP A 486 -8.50 -10.34 2.78
CA ASP A 486 -9.59 -9.38 3.06
C ASP A 486 -9.16 -8.23 3.99
N LYS A 487 -7.89 -8.20 4.42
CA LYS A 487 -7.34 -7.16 5.29
C LYS A 487 -6.58 -6.11 4.48
N ASP A 488 -6.78 -4.84 4.84
CA ASP A 488 -6.02 -3.73 4.27
C ASP A 488 -4.58 -3.73 4.77
N SER A 489 -4.41 -4.13 6.05
CA SER A 489 -3.11 -4.27 6.70
C SER A 489 -3.13 -5.42 7.69
N PHE A 490 -1.96 -6.01 7.95
CA PHE A 490 -1.76 -6.95 9.04
C PHE A 490 -0.37 -6.80 9.66
N CYS A 491 -0.21 -7.29 10.89
CA CYS A 491 1.05 -7.35 11.61
C CYS A 491 1.34 -8.77 12.07
N LEU A 492 2.60 -9.20 11.94
CA LEU A 492 3.12 -10.49 12.40
C LEU A 492 4.11 -10.23 13.53
N ASN A 493 3.60 -10.08 14.75
CA ASN A 493 4.42 -9.66 15.89
C ASN A 493 5.02 -10.86 16.64
N ASP A 494 6.30 -10.75 16.98
CA ASP A 494 6.98 -11.70 17.86
C ASP A 494 7.51 -11.00 19.11
N ALA A 495 6.91 -11.30 20.26
CA ALA A 495 7.36 -10.80 21.54
C ALA A 495 7.74 -11.90 22.54
N PHE A 496 7.39 -13.18 22.26
CA PHE A 496 7.42 -14.24 23.25
C PHE A 496 7.98 -15.59 22.75
N SER A 497 8.46 -15.67 21.50
CA SER A 497 9.01 -16.93 20.97
C SER A 497 10.32 -17.32 21.62
N THR A 498 10.48 -18.62 21.87
CA THR A 498 11.75 -19.22 22.29
C THR A 498 12.67 -19.45 21.07
N PRO A 499 13.98 -19.69 21.23
CA PRO A 499 14.85 -20.03 20.12
C PRO A 499 14.35 -21.23 19.27
N GLU A 500 13.81 -22.24 19.93
CA GLU A 500 13.22 -23.43 19.27
C GLU A 500 11.97 -23.05 18.46
N ASP A 501 11.12 -22.16 18.98
CA ASP A 501 9.94 -21.65 18.26
C ASP A 501 10.35 -20.88 17.02
N ILE A 502 11.42 -20.08 17.09
CA ILE A 502 11.91 -19.23 16.00
C ILE A 502 12.28 -20.06 14.79
N GLU A 503 13.04 -21.16 14.97
CA GLU A 503 13.44 -22.05 13.88
C GLU A 503 12.22 -22.73 13.23
N ALA A 504 11.28 -23.24 14.03
CA ALA A 504 10.05 -23.86 13.54
C ALA A 504 9.12 -22.87 12.80
N GLN A 505 9.09 -21.62 13.27
CA GLN A 505 8.28 -20.56 12.64
C GLN A 505 8.88 -20.05 11.34
N GLN A 506 10.22 -20.09 11.16
CA GLN A 506 10.90 -19.54 10.00
C GLN A 506 10.38 -20.15 8.69
N GLU A 507 10.34 -21.49 8.59
CA GLU A 507 9.84 -22.19 7.40
C GLU A 507 8.38 -21.85 7.10
N LEU A 508 7.55 -21.80 8.16
CA LEU A 508 6.13 -21.45 8.04
C LEU A 508 5.94 -20.01 7.54
N LEU A 509 6.71 -19.06 8.09
CA LEU A 509 6.64 -17.66 7.70
C LEU A 509 7.16 -17.43 6.28
N ASP A 510 8.27 -18.07 5.92
CA ASP A 510 8.82 -18.01 4.56
C ASP A 510 7.82 -18.54 3.53
N GLY A 511 7.19 -19.66 3.80
CA GLY A 511 6.13 -20.21 2.97
C GLY A 511 4.95 -19.25 2.82
N PHE A 512 4.45 -18.73 3.93
CA PHE A 512 3.33 -17.78 3.95
C PHE A 512 3.66 -16.47 3.23
N LEU A 513 4.80 -15.83 3.57
CA LEU A 513 5.17 -14.52 3.04
C LEU A 513 5.48 -14.58 1.54
N ASN A 514 6.13 -15.66 1.06
CA ASN A 514 6.34 -15.87 -0.37
C ASN A 514 5.02 -16.09 -1.13
N ALA A 515 4.08 -16.83 -0.55
CA ALA A 515 2.76 -17.04 -1.13
C ALA A 515 1.91 -15.75 -1.10
N TYR A 516 2.01 -14.96 -0.03
CA TYR A 516 1.25 -13.72 0.08
C TYR A 516 1.81 -12.62 -0.84
N PHE A 517 3.14 -12.51 -0.97
CA PHE A 517 3.86 -11.49 -1.74
C PHE A 517 4.79 -12.11 -2.78
N PRO A 518 4.24 -12.80 -3.82
CA PRO A 518 5.05 -13.58 -4.76
C PRO A 518 5.88 -12.72 -5.72
N THR A 519 5.54 -11.45 -5.88
CA THR A 519 6.25 -10.54 -6.79
C THR A 519 7.35 -9.79 -6.04
N PRO A 520 8.63 -9.97 -6.40
CA PRO A 520 9.73 -9.20 -5.82
C PRO A 520 9.58 -7.70 -6.07
N SER A 521 10.02 -6.90 -5.10
CA SER A 521 10.12 -5.46 -5.28
C SER A 521 11.27 -5.09 -6.25
N PRO A 522 11.30 -3.88 -6.82
CA PRO A 522 12.39 -3.45 -7.69
C PRO A 522 13.73 -3.27 -6.96
N TYR A 523 13.73 -3.32 -5.63
CA TYR A 523 14.90 -3.10 -4.78
C TYR A 523 15.64 -4.39 -4.42
N GLU A 524 15.11 -5.56 -4.77
CA GLU A 524 15.69 -6.87 -4.46
C GLU A 524 16.71 -7.32 -5.52
N ARG A 525 17.71 -8.10 -5.04
CA ARG A 525 18.69 -8.80 -5.90
C ARG A 525 18.05 -9.81 -6.84
#